data_8ea933e7ba809a3107cf87fe4e5e9f72
#
_entry.id   8ea933e7ba809a3107cf87fe4e5e9f72
#
_cell.length_a   1.000
_cell.length_b   1.000
_cell.length_c   1.000
_cell.angle_alpha   90.00
_cell.angle_beta   90.00
_cell.angle_gamma   90.00
#
_symmetry.space_group_name_H-M   'P 1'
#
loop_
_entity.id
_entity.type
_entity.pdbx_description
1 polymer ?
#
loop_
_entity_poly.entity_id
_entity_poly.type
_entity_poly.pdbx_seq_one_letter_code
_entity_poly.pdbx_strand_id
1 'polypeptide(L)'
;LSFTVTDALITDDFSDLRQLTSQAAYDNIRNFLLYVETDDYIDEQGNILDSERGVERKALFVKLSIKNENNSEYTLPIHSLSLYSIKKENSVMKYRRLKGTNDGGPICANAPDAFTLKSASKITLQPGEEKEEVLIYFEEDKWVEQYTYRYDKDIGKGVYGDLVYGDDISYDNIYFSTSFMYESNNQNKDRGYFEKIKSL
;
A
#
# COMPACT_ATOMS: atom_id res chain seq x y z
N LEU A 1 18.95 -5.69 -6.54
CA LEU A 1 18.40 -4.53 -5.82
C LEU A 1 18.59 -4.72 -4.33
N SER A 2 18.88 -3.64 -3.62
CA SER A 2 18.76 -3.55 -2.17
C SER A 2 17.68 -2.54 -1.81
N PHE A 3 17.00 -2.78 -0.68
CA PHE A 3 15.94 -1.94 -0.15
C PHE A 3 16.23 -1.64 1.32
N THR A 4 15.98 -0.43 1.72
CA THR A 4 16.06 -0.02 3.13
C THR A 4 14.85 0.85 3.46
N VAL A 5 14.05 0.44 4.44
CA VAL A 5 13.01 1.29 5.01
C VAL A 5 13.71 2.35 5.86
N THR A 6 13.65 3.61 5.44
CA THR A 6 14.31 4.72 6.12
C THR A 6 13.39 5.44 7.09
N ASP A 7 12.09 5.44 6.79
CA ASP A 7 11.07 6.02 7.67
C ASP A 7 9.69 5.41 7.37
N ALA A 8 8.77 5.48 8.33
CA ALA A 8 7.39 5.05 8.14
C ALA A 8 6.45 5.76 9.13
N LEU A 9 5.23 6.02 8.70
CA LEU A 9 4.21 6.71 9.47
C LEU A 9 2.83 6.11 9.21
N ILE A 10 2.05 5.91 10.28
CA ILE A 10 0.62 5.59 10.22
C ILE A 10 -0.16 6.79 10.71
N THR A 11 -1.20 7.16 9.99
CA THR A 11 -1.99 8.34 10.30
C THR A 11 -3.42 8.24 9.76
N ASP A 12 -4.31 9.01 10.32
CA ASP A 12 -5.65 9.32 9.84
C ASP A 12 -5.73 10.71 9.14
N ASP A 13 -4.61 11.44 9.08
CA ASP A 13 -4.48 12.72 8.39
C ASP A 13 -3.48 12.63 7.22
N PHE A 14 -3.99 12.75 6.01
CA PHE A 14 -3.15 12.69 4.81
C PHE A 14 -2.10 13.81 4.75
N SER A 15 -2.32 14.92 5.45
CA SER A 15 -1.38 16.04 5.47
C SER A 15 -0.02 15.68 6.08
N ASP A 16 0.04 14.64 6.88
CA ASP A 16 1.27 14.12 7.48
C ASP A 16 2.28 13.58 6.46
N LEU A 17 1.83 13.26 5.23
CA LEU A 17 2.72 12.90 4.13
C LEU A 17 3.81 13.96 3.87
N ARG A 18 3.55 15.23 4.21
CA ARG A 18 4.52 16.33 4.11
C ARG A 18 5.78 16.13 4.97
N GLN A 19 5.71 15.29 5.98
CA GLN A 19 6.87 14.96 6.81
C GLN A 19 7.88 14.10 6.06
N LEU A 20 7.43 13.35 5.05
CA LEU A 20 8.24 12.35 4.34
C LEU A 20 8.56 12.75 2.90
N THR A 21 7.89 13.75 2.34
CA THR A 21 8.05 14.13 0.93
C THR A 21 8.08 15.66 0.74
N SER A 22 8.40 16.10 -0.47
CA SER A 22 8.37 17.52 -0.81
C SER A 22 6.93 18.04 -0.94
N GLN A 23 6.74 19.35 -0.74
CA GLN A 23 5.44 19.98 -0.94
C GLN A 23 4.88 19.74 -2.35
N ALA A 24 5.72 19.79 -3.38
CA ALA A 24 5.29 19.56 -4.76
C ALA A 24 4.79 18.13 -4.98
N ALA A 25 5.47 17.13 -4.41
CA ALA A 25 5.03 15.74 -4.48
C ALA A 25 3.72 15.54 -3.71
N TYR A 26 3.60 16.13 -2.52
CA TYR A 26 2.36 16.11 -1.75
C TYR A 26 1.17 16.70 -2.55
N ASP A 27 1.34 17.88 -3.15
CA ASP A 27 0.29 18.54 -3.92
C ASP A 27 -0.13 17.72 -5.15
N ASN A 28 0.83 17.12 -5.84
CA ASN A 28 0.56 16.25 -6.98
C ASN A 28 -0.28 15.03 -6.60
N ILE A 29 0.09 14.37 -5.50
CA ILE A 29 -0.65 13.17 -5.05
C ILE A 29 -2.03 13.56 -4.54
N ARG A 30 -2.12 14.64 -3.75
CA ARG A 30 -3.41 15.12 -3.26
C ARG A 30 -4.37 15.42 -4.42
N ASN A 31 -3.89 16.11 -5.45
CA ASN A 31 -4.69 16.39 -6.65
C ASN A 31 -5.07 15.09 -7.38
N PHE A 32 -4.17 14.12 -7.46
CA PHE A 32 -4.48 12.83 -8.03
C PHE A 32 -5.62 12.13 -7.27
N LEU A 33 -5.52 12.03 -5.95
CA LEU A 33 -6.53 11.38 -5.11
C LEU A 33 -7.90 12.07 -5.15
N LEU A 34 -7.92 13.40 -5.29
CA LEU A 34 -9.17 14.16 -5.32
C LEU A 34 -9.86 14.21 -6.70
N TYR A 35 -9.10 14.14 -7.78
CA TYR A 35 -9.63 14.49 -9.11
C TYR A 35 -9.38 13.44 -10.20
N VAL A 36 -8.53 12.48 -9.97
CA VAL A 36 -8.14 11.48 -10.98
C VAL A 36 -8.49 10.06 -10.53
N GLU A 37 -8.27 9.77 -9.24
CA GLU A 37 -8.63 8.47 -8.67
C GLU A 37 -10.15 8.31 -8.61
N THR A 38 -10.61 7.09 -8.86
CA THR A 38 -12.04 6.76 -8.85
C THR A 38 -12.57 6.42 -7.47
N ASP A 39 -11.66 6.10 -6.55
CA ASP A 39 -11.97 5.74 -5.18
C ASP A 39 -11.72 6.93 -4.26
N ASP A 40 -12.68 7.23 -3.41
CA ASP A 40 -12.57 8.30 -2.43
C ASP A 40 -11.68 7.86 -1.27
N TYR A 41 -10.43 8.31 -1.26
CA TYR A 41 -9.48 8.06 -0.17
C TYR A 41 -9.36 9.22 0.82
N ILE A 42 -9.50 10.44 0.33
CA ILE A 42 -9.39 11.67 1.12
C ILE A 42 -10.47 12.66 0.75
N ASP A 43 -10.83 13.54 1.68
CA ASP A 43 -11.65 14.70 1.40
C ASP A 43 -10.81 15.94 1.01
N GLU A 44 -11.50 17.05 0.67
CA GLU A 44 -10.84 18.31 0.33
C GLU A 44 -10.01 18.91 1.47
N GLN A 45 -10.28 18.54 2.71
CA GLN A 45 -9.54 18.95 3.90
C GLN A 45 -8.30 18.10 4.14
N GLY A 46 -8.22 16.90 3.51
CA GLY A 46 -7.13 15.94 3.67
C GLY A 46 -7.43 14.87 4.73
N ASN A 47 -8.67 14.81 5.24
CA ASN A 47 -9.06 13.70 6.11
C ASN A 47 -9.15 12.43 5.30
N ILE A 48 -8.70 11.31 5.87
CA ILE A 48 -8.82 9.99 5.24
C ILE A 48 -10.26 9.51 5.41
N LEU A 49 -10.87 9.09 4.31
CA LEU A 49 -12.26 8.65 4.28
C LEU A 49 -12.37 7.15 4.55
N ASP A 50 -13.48 6.76 5.17
CA ASP A 50 -13.85 5.35 5.32
C ASP A 50 -13.89 4.64 3.96
N SER A 51 -13.71 3.33 4.00
CA SER A 51 -13.83 2.50 2.81
C SER A 51 -15.28 2.46 2.30
N GLU A 52 -15.49 2.02 1.04
CA GLU A 52 -16.84 1.74 0.52
C GLU A 52 -17.66 0.78 1.38
N ARG A 53 -16.98 -0.01 2.22
CA ARG A 53 -17.59 -0.92 3.19
C ARG A 53 -17.95 -0.24 4.51
N GLY A 54 -17.67 1.06 4.67
CA GLY A 54 -17.90 1.79 5.90
C GLY A 54 -16.93 1.41 7.03
N VAL A 55 -15.74 0.95 6.67
CA VAL A 55 -14.66 0.65 7.63
C VAL A 55 -13.69 1.81 7.66
N GLU A 56 -13.33 2.25 8.85
CA GLU A 56 -12.33 3.28 9.06
C GLU A 56 -11.02 2.90 8.35
N ARG A 57 -10.39 3.86 7.70
CA ARG A 57 -9.10 3.69 7.02
C ARG A 57 -8.02 4.48 7.72
N LYS A 58 -6.79 3.98 7.55
CA LYS A 58 -5.56 4.71 7.86
C LYS A 58 -4.66 4.74 6.65
N ALA A 59 -3.86 5.78 6.52
CA ALA A 59 -2.76 5.80 5.57
C ALA A 59 -1.49 5.27 6.24
N LEU A 60 -0.75 4.44 5.50
CA LEU A 60 0.60 4.03 5.84
C LEU A 60 1.53 4.62 4.80
N PHE A 61 2.42 5.50 5.23
CA PHE A 61 3.48 6.07 4.42
C PHE A 61 4.78 5.36 4.73
N VAL A 62 5.43 4.82 3.72
CA VAL A 62 6.69 4.08 3.88
C VAL A 62 7.75 4.70 2.99
N LYS A 63 8.78 5.30 3.59
CA LYS A 63 9.91 5.86 2.88
C LYS A 63 10.99 4.80 2.70
N LEU A 64 11.41 4.61 1.45
CA LEU A 64 12.39 3.61 1.05
C LEU A 64 13.59 4.27 0.38
N SER A 65 14.79 3.79 0.67
CA SER A 65 15.94 3.87 -0.22
C SER A 65 16.01 2.60 -1.06
N ILE A 66 16.09 2.75 -2.38
CA ILE A 66 16.15 1.65 -3.35
C ILE A 66 17.43 1.84 -4.17
N LYS A 67 18.32 0.85 -4.14
CA LYS A 67 19.59 0.88 -4.87
C LYS A 67 19.70 -0.25 -5.87
N ASN A 68 20.11 0.09 -7.10
CA ASN A 68 20.43 -0.91 -8.10
C ASN A 68 21.88 -1.37 -7.98
N GLU A 69 22.10 -2.54 -7.41
CA GLU A 69 23.42 -3.16 -7.26
C GLU A 69 23.83 -4.02 -8.47
N ASN A 70 22.98 -4.10 -9.50
CA ASN A 70 23.27 -4.82 -10.73
C ASN A 70 24.15 -3.98 -11.68
N ASN A 71 24.78 -4.66 -12.62
CA ASN A 71 25.58 -4.01 -13.67
C ASN A 71 24.75 -3.58 -14.89
N SER A 72 23.42 -3.67 -14.82
CA SER A 72 22.48 -3.27 -15.87
C SER A 72 21.34 -2.45 -15.27
N GLU A 73 20.68 -1.67 -16.12
CA GLU A 73 19.43 -1.00 -15.76
C GLU A 73 18.41 -2.00 -15.22
N TYR A 74 17.69 -1.60 -14.19
CA TYR A 74 16.61 -2.38 -13.61
C TYR A 74 15.33 -1.56 -13.49
N THR A 75 14.22 -2.15 -13.92
CA THR A 75 12.89 -1.58 -13.78
C THR A 75 12.09 -2.37 -12.77
N LEU A 76 11.74 -1.71 -11.67
CA LEU A 76 10.97 -2.27 -10.56
C LEU A 76 9.49 -1.93 -10.75
N PRO A 77 8.59 -2.92 -10.85
CA PRO A 77 7.16 -2.68 -10.81
C PRO A 77 6.71 -2.31 -9.39
N ILE A 78 6.07 -1.16 -9.21
CA ILE A 78 5.63 -0.67 -7.88
C ILE A 78 4.60 -1.61 -7.24
N HIS A 79 3.72 -2.20 -8.04
CA HIS A 79 2.73 -3.17 -7.54
C HIS A 79 3.35 -4.42 -6.91
N SER A 80 4.65 -4.69 -7.13
CA SER A 80 5.36 -5.77 -6.45
C SER A 80 5.78 -5.43 -5.01
N LEU A 81 5.66 -4.16 -4.63
CA LEU A 81 6.01 -3.68 -3.30
C LEU A 81 4.78 -3.81 -2.39
N SER A 82 4.85 -4.70 -1.42
CA SER A 82 3.71 -5.06 -0.59
C SER A 82 4.04 -4.96 0.89
N LEU A 83 3.03 -4.63 1.67
CA LEU A 83 3.09 -4.71 3.12
C LEU A 83 2.35 -5.95 3.61
N TYR A 84 2.85 -6.52 4.69
CA TYR A 84 2.27 -7.68 5.35
C TYR A 84 2.18 -7.46 6.86
N SER A 85 1.03 -7.74 7.43
CA SER A 85 0.90 -7.95 8.88
C SER A 85 1.27 -9.40 9.18
N ILE A 86 2.24 -9.62 10.07
CA ILE A 86 2.73 -10.95 10.43
C ILE A 86 2.51 -11.17 11.93
N LYS A 87 1.74 -12.23 12.26
CA LYS A 87 1.42 -12.62 13.62
C LYS A 87 1.83 -14.08 13.87
N LYS A 88 2.40 -14.34 15.04
CA LYS A 88 2.69 -15.72 15.47
C LYS A 88 1.58 -16.22 16.37
N GLU A 89 0.87 -17.23 15.95
CA GLU A 89 -0.18 -17.90 16.73
C GLU A 89 0.10 -19.39 16.82
N ASN A 90 0.11 -19.94 18.04
CA ASN A 90 0.32 -21.37 18.30
C ASN A 90 1.52 -21.97 17.55
N SER A 91 2.65 -21.25 17.55
CA SER A 91 3.89 -21.60 16.83
C SER A 91 3.79 -21.56 15.29
N VAL A 92 2.68 -21.13 14.74
CA VAL A 92 2.49 -20.93 13.30
C VAL A 92 2.58 -19.44 12.99
N MET A 93 3.34 -19.09 11.94
CA MET A 93 3.38 -17.71 11.43
C MET A 93 2.20 -17.53 10.48
N LYS A 94 1.29 -16.64 10.85
CA LYS A 94 0.21 -16.17 9.99
C LYS A 94 0.62 -14.82 9.38
N TYR A 95 0.40 -14.67 8.10
CA TYR A 95 0.65 -13.41 7.41
C TYR A 95 -0.57 -13.01 6.60
N ARG A 96 -0.86 -11.72 6.58
CA ARG A 96 -1.91 -11.13 5.73
C ARG A 96 -1.30 -9.97 4.97
N ARG A 97 -1.51 -9.95 3.66
CA ARG A 97 -1.12 -8.83 2.82
C ARG A 97 -2.04 -7.66 3.11
N LEU A 98 -1.47 -6.49 3.34
CA LEU A 98 -2.20 -5.23 3.35
C LEU A 98 -2.49 -4.85 1.90
N LYS A 99 -3.70 -4.38 1.63
CA LYS A 99 -4.16 -4.23 0.24
C LYS A 99 -3.55 -3.03 -0.46
N GLY A 100 -3.29 -1.97 0.26
CA GLY A 100 -2.83 -0.71 -0.29
C GLY A 100 -3.96 0.09 -0.89
N THR A 101 -4.10 0.06 -2.18
CA THR A 101 -5.25 0.64 -2.89
C THR A 101 -6.17 -0.47 -3.39
N ASN A 102 -7.35 -0.14 -3.91
CA ASN A 102 -8.28 -1.12 -4.46
C ASN A 102 -7.66 -1.94 -5.60
N ASP A 103 -6.71 -1.38 -6.34
CA ASP A 103 -5.91 -2.09 -7.35
C ASP A 103 -4.80 -2.97 -6.77
N GLY A 104 -4.65 -2.98 -5.43
CA GLY A 104 -3.79 -3.91 -4.70
C GLY A 104 -2.32 -3.51 -4.62
N GLY A 105 -1.95 -2.29 -4.96
CA GLY A 105 -0.58 -1.78 -4.87
C GLY A 105 -0.49 -0.41 -4.21
N PRO A 106 0.70 0.05 -3.82
CA PRO A 106 0.91 1.39 -3.28
C PRO A 106 0.87 2.47 -4.37
N ILE A 107 0.60 3.69 -3.95
CA ILE A 107 0.86 4.91 -4.74
C ILE A 107 2.30 5.34 -4.43
N CYS A 108 3.05 5.77 -5.46
CA CYS A 108 4.42 6.27 -5.31
C CYS A 108 4.44 7.78 -5.34
N ALA A 109 4.92 8.42 -4.27
CA ALA A 109 4.87 9.86 -4.11
C ALA A 109 5.75 10.63 -5.09
N ASN A 110 6.90 10.07 -5.47
CA ASN A 110 7.90 10.74 -6.29
C ASN A 110 7.91 10.29 -7.76
N ALA A 111 6.98 9.44 -8.17
CA ALA A 111 6.87 8.96 -9.55
C ALA A 111 5.57 9.47 -10.19
N PRO A 112 5.53 10.72 -10.70
CA PRO A 112 4.31 11.34 -11.24
C PRO A 112 3.72 10.57 -12.42
N ASP A 113 4.52 9.83 -13.17
CA ASP A 113 4.04 8.96 -14.27
C ASP A 113 3.35 7.67 -13.76
N ALA A 114 3.44 7.41 -12.46
CA ALA A 114 2.79 6.29 -11.80
C ALA A 114 1.25 6.41 -11.75
N PHE A 115 0.73 7.60 -11.96
CA PHE A 115 -0.68 7.93 -11.86
C PHE A 115 -1.53 7.57 -13.08
N THR A 116 -0.95 7.06 -14.13
CA THR A 116 -1.76 6.56 -15.24
C THR A 116 -2.15 5.12 -14.96
N LEU A 117 -3.37 4.92 -14.54
CA LEU A 117 -4.08 3.67 -14.21
C LEU A 117 -3.90 2.50 -15.19
N LYS A 118 -3.16 2.66 -16.27
CA LYS A 118 -3.03 1.65 -17.34
C LYS A 118 -1.62 1.13 -17.59
N SER A 119 -0.61 1.75 -17.00
CA SER A 119 0.74 1.20 -17.03
C SER A 119 1.17 0.93 -15.59
N ALA A 120 1.49 -0.32 -15.28
CA ALA A 120 2.06 -0.66 -13.99
C ALA A 120 3.16 0.36 -13.67
N SER A 121 2.92 1.15 -12.63
CA SER A 121 3.88 2.15 -12.14
C SER A 121 5.23 1.49 -11.94
N LYS A 122 6.28 2.13 -12.42
CA LYS A 122 7.62 1.54 -12.46
C LYS A 122 8.65 2.54 -11.98
N ILE A 123 9.60 2.06 -11.21
CA ILE A 123 10.82 2.78 -10.85
C ILE A 123 11.97 2.20 -11.68
N THR A 124 12.57 3.01 -12.54
CA THR A 124 13.76 2.60 -13.32
C THR A 124 14.99 3.17 -12.68
N LEU A 125 16.01 2.32 -12.47
CA LEU A 125 17.29 2.63 -11.83
C LEU A 125 18.44 2.19 -12.73
N GLN A 126 19.37 3.10 -12.98
CA GLN A 126 20.63 2.79 -13.67
C GLN A 126 21.57 1.98 -12.77
N PRO A 127 22.60 1.30 -13.31
CA PRO A 127 23.60 0.61 -12.50
C PRO A 127 24.22 1.53 -11.42
N GLY A 128 24.16 1.10 -10.17
CA GLY A 128 24.66 1.85 -9.02
C GLY A 128 23.80 3.02 -8.56
N GLU A 129 22.70 3.32 -9.27
CA GLU A 129 21.78 4.39 -8.89
C GLU A 129 21.01 4.03 -7.61
N GLU A 130 20.83 5.04 -6.76
CA GLU A 130 20.03 4.98 -5.55
C GLU A 130 18.95 6.06 -5.59
N LYS A 131 17.71 5.71 -5.24
CA LYS A 131 16.57 6.63 -5.17
C LYS A 131 15.85 6.48 -3.85
N GLU A 132 15.38 7.61 -3.32
CA GLU A 132 14.40 7.62 -2.25
C GLU A 132 13.00 7.71 -2.84
N GLU A 133 12.11 6.86 -2.34
CA GLU A 133 10.69 6.84 -2.71
C GLU A 133 9.81 6.76 -1.48
N VAL A 134 8.65 7.38 -1.54
CA VAL A 134 7.60 7.26 -0.52
C VAL A 134 6.43 6.50 -1.13
N LEU A 135 6.10 5.38 -0.50
CA LEU A 135 4.97 4.54 -0.86
C LEU A 135 3.79 4.85 0.05
N ILE A 136 2.61 4.94 -0.51
CA ILE A 136 1.37 5.27 0.18
C ILE A 136 0.43 4.08 0.06
N TYR A 137 -0.04 3.60 1.20
CA TYR A 137 -1.04 2.55 1.31
C TYR A 137 -2.24 3.09 2.09
N PHE A 138 -3.43 2.68 1.70
CA PHE A 138 -4.66 2.96 2.44
C PHE A 138 -5.25 1.65 2.92
N GLU A 139 -5.31 1.46 4.23
CA GLU A 139 -5.74 0.22 4.84
C GLU A 139 -6.94 0.43 5.75
N GLU A 140 -7.88 -0.49 5.70
CA GLU A 140 -8.93 -0.57 6.69
C GLU A 140 -8.32 -0.97 8.04
N ASP A 141 -8.79 -0.39 9.13
CA ASP A 141 -8.28 -0.67 10.48
C ASP A 141 -8.72 -2.05 11.00
N LYS A 142 -9.70 -2.67 10.35
CA LYS A 142 -10.22 -4.01 10.66
C LYS A 142 -10.17 -4.96 9.48
N TRP A 143 -9.91 -6.21 9.77
CA TRP A 143 -10.08 -7.26 8.79
C TRP A 143 -11.56 -7.48 8.52
N VAL A 144 -11.94 -7.54 7.25
CA VAL A 144 -13.27 -8.01 6.84
C VAL A 144 -13.14 -9.46 6.41
N GLU A 145 -13.66 -10.37 7.26
CA GLU A 145 -13.57 -11.82 7.07
C GLU A 145 -14.57 -12.30 6.00
N GLN A 146 -15.79 -11.76 6.04
CA GLN A 146 -16.85 -12.10 5.11
C GLN A 146 -17.69 -10.86 4.79
N TYR A 147 -18.24 -10.82 3.61
CA TYR A 147 -19.17 -9.79 3.18
C TYR A 147 -20.10 -10.31 2.09
N THR A 148 -21.30 -9.75 1.99
CA THR A 148 -22.14 -9.89 0.82
C THR A 148 -21.90 -8.71 -0.12
N TYR A 149 -21.95 -8.99 -1.43
CA TYR A 149 -21.84 -7.97 -2.46
C TYR A 149 -22.97 -8.16 -3.46
N ARG A 150 -23.68 -7.10 -3.75
CA ARG A 150 -24.69 -7.09 -4.81
C ARG A 150 -24.55 -5.83 -5.65
N TYR A 151 -24.82 -5.96 -6.95
CA TYR A 151 -24.98 -4.79 -7.79
C TYR A 151 -26.39 -4.24 -7.64
N ASP A 152 -26.50 -2.98 -7.17
CA ASP A 152 -27.77 -2.27 -7.06
C ASP A 152 -28.03 -1.50 -8.35
N LYS A 153 -29.04 -1.96 -9.09
CA LYS A 153 -29.37 -1.38 -10.40
C LYS A 153 -29.98 0.01 -10.32
N ASP A 154 -30.60 0.36 -9.18
CA ASP A 154 -31.29 1.64 -9.01
C ASP A 154 -30.30 2.79 -8.80
N ILE A 155 -29.15 2.49 -8.17
CA ILE A 155 -28.09 3.47 -7.96
C ILE A 155 -26.87 3.25 -8.88
N GLY A 156 -26.89 2.18 -9.67
CA GLY A 156 -25.82 1.87 -10.64
C GLY A 156 -24.48 1.48 -10.00
N LYS A 157 -24.46 1.06 -8.74
CA LYS A 157 -23.24 0.76 -7.98
C LYS A 157 -23.33 -0.58 -7.28
N GLY A 158 -22.15 -1.11 -6.96
CA GLY A 158 -22.01 -2.23 -6.02
C GLY A 158 -22.34 -1.80 -4.58
N VAL A 159 -23.04 -2.63 -3.86
CA VAL A 159 -23.39 -2.41 -2.45
C VAL A 159 -22.86 -3.58 -1.63
N TYR A 160 -22.11 -3.25 -0.60
CA TYR A 160 -21.65 -4.19 0.38
C TYR A 160 -22.66 -4.29 1.53
N GLY A 161 -22.89 -5.49 2.04
CA GLY A 161 -23.75 -5.75 3.19
C GLY A 161 -23.26 -6.96 3.97
N ASP A 162 -23.89 -7.19 5.14
CA ASP A 162 -23.61 -8.32 6.03
C ASP A 162 -22.10 -8.51 6.28
N LEU A 163 -21.41 -7.42 6.66
CA LEU A 163 -19.99 -7.45 6.98
C LEU A 163 -19.74 -8.21 8.28
N VAL A 164 -18.86 -9.20 8.22
CA VAL A 164 -18.31 -9.88 9.40
C VAL A 164 -16.89 -9.37 9.59
N TYR A 165 -16.70 -8.64 10.69
CA TYR A 165 -15.38 -8.13 11.05
C TYR A 165 -14.56 -9.20 11.77
N GLY A 166 -13.30 -9.28 11.42
CA GLY A 166 -12.29 -10.02 12.18
C GLY A 166 -11.58 -9.14 13.19
N ASP A 167 -10.37 -9.53 13.53
CA ASP A 167 -9.50 -8.77 14.45
C ASP A 167 -9.10 -7.41 13.84
N ASP A 168 -8.82 -6.44 14.72
CA ASP A 168 -8.18 -5.19 14.33
C ASP A 168 -6.81 -5.46 13.69
N ILE A 169 -6.40 -4.62 12.75
CA ILE A 169 -5.07 -4.72 12.14
C ILE A 169 -4.05 -4.22 13.17
N SER A 170 -3.14 -5.10 13.56
CA SER A 170 -2.01 -4.70 14.40
C SER A 170 -0.90 -4.13 13.52
N TYR A 171 -0.59 -2.87 13.73
CA TYR A 171 0.48 -2.18 13.03
C TYR A 171 1.87 -2.40 13.67
N ASP A 172 1.95 -3.02 14.84
CA ASP A 172 3.23 -3.32 15.54
C ASP A 172 4.13 -4.30 14.78
N ASN A 173 3.55 -5.08 13.88
CA ASN A 173 4.24 -6.16 13.16
C ASN A 173 4.00 -6.08 11.65
N ILE A 174 4.26 -4.91 11.08
CA ILE A 174 4.23 -4.70 9.65
C ILE A 174 5.60 -4.96 9.03
N TYR A 175 5.58 -5.67 7.92
CA TYR A 175 6.76 -6.04 7.14
C TYR A 175 6.61 -5.60 5.71
N PHE A 176 7.65 -5.00 5.18
CA PHE A 176 7.78 -4.69 3.76
C PHE A 176 8.31 -5.91 3.00
N SER A 177 7.78 -6.15 1.81
CA SER A 177 8.23 -7.22 0.93
C SER A 177 8.21 -6.81 -0.53
N THR A 178 9.16 -7.28 -1.31
CA THR A 178 9.28 -7.05 -2.76
C THR A 178 8.72 -8.19 -3.60
N SER A 179 8.20 -9.23 -2.98
CA SER A 179 7.64 -10.38 -3.68
C SER A 179 6.14 -10.53 -3.43
N PHE A 180 5.40 -10.83 -4.52
CA PHE A 180 4.04 -11.32 -4.38
C PHE A 180 4.11 -12.72 -3.79
N MET A 181 3.67 -12.88 -2.54
CA MET A 181 3.29 -14.19 -2.07
C MET A 181 1.90 -14.48 -2.62
N TYR A 182 1.82 -15.23 -3.72
CA TYR A 182 0.56 -15.85 -4.07
C TYR A 182 0.20 -16.83 -2.96
N GLU A 183 -1.02 -16.75 -2.44
CA GLU A 183 -1.66 -17.80 -1.66
C GLU A 183 -1.90 -19.01 -2.57
N SER A 184 -0.84 -19.59 -3.11
CA SER A 184 -0.95 -20.85 -3.82
C SER A 184 -0.67 -21.96 -2.82
N ASN A 185 -1.58 -22.90 -2.69
CA ASN A 185 -1.41 -24.20 -2.00
C ASN A 185 -0.25 -25.03 -2.59
N ASN A 186 0.57 -24.47 -3.42
CA ASN A 186 1.75 -25.08 -3.99
C ASN A 186 2.98 -24.72 -3.16
N GLN A 187 3.64 -25.76 -2.67
CA GLN A 187 4.84 -25.80 -1.85
C GLN A 187 6.10 -25.16 -2.47
N ASN A 188 5.98 -24.21 -3.36
CA ASN A 188 7.10 -23.45 -3.85
C ASN A 188 7.52 -22.43 -2.77
N LYS A 189 8.62 -22.79 -2.11
CA LYS A 189 9.34 -21.97 -1.14
C LYS A 189 9.98 -20.77 -1.83
N ASP A 190 9.20 -19.85 -2.34
CA ASP A 190 9.73 -18.55 -2.69
C ASP A 190 10.13 -17.86 -1.39
N ARG A 191 11.43 -17.73 -1.21
CA ARG A 191 12.02 -17.03 -0.08
C ARG A 191 11.78 -15.53 -0.30
N GLY A 192 10.57 -15.06 0.02
CA GLY A 192 10.28 -13.65 0.06
C GLY A 192 11.20 -12.94 1.06
N TYR A 193 11.75 -11.82 0.66
CA TYR A 193 12.46 -10.94 1.57
C TYR A 193 11.44 -10.13 2.35
N PHE A 194 11.54 -10.14 3.69
CA PHE A 194 10.69 -9.37 4.58
C PHE A 194 11.56 -8.49 5.46
N GLU A 195 11.36 -7.20 5.40
CA GLU A 195 11.97 -6.24 6.31
C GLU A 195 10.92 -5.70 7.28
N LYS A 196 11.17 -5.86 8.58
CA LYS A 196 10.27 -5.32 9.60
C LYS A 196 10.39 -3.79 9.61
N ILE A 197 9.25 -3.11 9.51
CA ILE A 197 9.17 -1.67 9.72
C ILE A 197 9.31 -1.43 11.23
N LYS A 198 10.38 -0.72 11.62
CA LYS A 198 10.78 -0.60 13.03
C LYS A 198 10.16 0.56 13.77
N SER A 199 9.60 1.52 13.05
CA SER A 199 8.96 2.71 13.62
C SER A 199 7.65 2.96 12.87
N LEU A 200 6.59 2.53 13.44
CA LEU A 200 5.24 2.97 13.08
C LEU A 200 4.66 3.64 14.31
#